data_caeb599d317be4431c5488be1e6af243
#
_entry.id   caeb599d317be4431c5488be1e6af243
#
_cell.length_a   1.000
_cell.length_b   1.000
_cell.length_c   1.000
_cell.angle_alpha   90.00
_cell.angle_beta   90.00
_cell.angle_gamma   90.00
#
_symmetry.space_group_name_H-M   'P 1'
#
loop_
_entity.id
_entity.type
_entity.pdbx_description
1 polymer ?
#
loop_
_entity_poly.entity_id
_entity_poly.type
_entity_poly.pdbx_seq_one_letter_code
_entity_poly.pdbx_strand_id
1 'polypeptide(L)'
;MAELTRRGLLGLGGAAVLGTALSARRLTGLDIPGRGSHDLSIAINGTAQDAAANQGLIDAFHKVHPDIPVRIVPIQGADWSDFFAKILTLVAAGTAPDVVMVATEGTQLFADRLAHPLDEFVLRDKDEMREFFDDVHPSLIEAFMYQGSLYQLPLSWNAANIYYSTAAMERAGLDHPADNWTWDDFHTYLRTMSKHATGTFRPFFWTNRLWGGIVPWLYTNDTSFLRPSRFTGGQWLWKEFYPTQTSRSGGYRWAEPNAEDPKVVETFEFMRSLIAENLGSSPVQGGGNELVSRFGSGVIGMTPAGGYWVHGLNEAGMRKTDYDVAYFPKGRTQQHQFGSAGYAIMRTSKQKDAAWEWLKFCVSKDGMRIAQKNPDSNSARRSHNTELYKDTGPAHWRLFYDTLDKFPTTAPVPAPPQEAAVETALIKNVLTAVTGSHTTMMNCLGNLQRDLELAVAKD
;
A
#
# COMPACT_ATOMS: atom_id res chain seq x y z
N MET A 1 -45.16 -15.93 -17.68
CA MET A 1 -44.27 -15.60 -16.52
C MET A 1 -44.01 -16.94 -15.83
N ALA A 2 -42.82 -17.49 -16.03
CA ALA A 2 -42.38 -18.75 -15.45
C ALA A 2 -41.45 -18.45 -14.30
N GLU A 3 -41.83 -18.88 -13.09
CA GLU A 3 -40.99 -18.75 -11.89
C GLU A 3 -39.75 -19.63 -12.01
N LEU A 4 -38.59 -18.99 -11.94
CA LEU A 4 -37.30 -19.68 -11.82
C LEU A 4 -37.08 -20.10 -10.37
N THR A 5 -37.13 -21.38 -10.10
CA THR A 5 -36.89 -21.92 -8.75
C THR A 5 -35.39 -21.97 -8.42
N ARG A 6 -35.07 -21.83 -7.13
CA ARG A 6 -33.70 -21.86 -6.57
C ARG A 6 -32.83 -23.06 -6.99
N ARG A 7 -33.43 -24.15 -7.43
CA ARG A 7 -32.71 -25.34 -7.93
C ARG A 7 -32.12 -25.17 -9.34
N GLY A 8 -32.69 -24.28 -10.17
CA GLY A 8 -32.15 -23.98 -11.50
C GLY A 8 -30.87 -23.17 -11.50
N LEU A 9 -30.61 -22.38 -10.44
CA LEU A 9 -29.40 -21.57 -10.33
C LEU A 9 -28.14 -22.36 -9.92
N LEU A 10 -28.32 -23.48 -9.21
CA LEU A 10 -27.19 -24.35 -8.79
C LEU A 10 -26.66 -25.25 -9.92
N GLY A 11 -27.46 -25.50 -10.92
CA GLY A 11 -27.06 -26.30 -12.10
C GLY A 11 -26.19 -25.53 -13.10
N LEU A 12 -26.30 -24.21 -13.18
CA LEU A 12 -25.53 -23.37 -14.09
C LEU A 12 -24.16 -22.94 -13.51
N GLY A 13 -24.02 -22.93 -12.18
CA GLY A 13 -22.76 -22.60 -11.49
C GLY A 13 -21.68 -23.68 -11.63
N GLY A 14 -22.07 -24.95 -11.66
CA GLY A 14 -21.12 -26.09 -11.71
C GLY A 14 -20.40 -26.25 -13.06
N ALA A 15 -21.06 -25.93 -14.17
CA ALA A 15 -20.47 -26.05 -15.50
C ALA A 15 -19.59 -24.87 -15.87
N ALA A 16 -19.86 -23.67 -15.31
CA ALA A 16 -19.05 -22.49 -15.53
C ALA A 16 -17.70 -22.56 -14.81
N VAL A 17 -17.65 -23.17 -13.60
CA VAL A 17 -16.40 -23.31 -12.81
C VAL A 17 -15.42 -24.30 -13.48
N LEU A 18 -15.90 -25.36 -14.10
CA LEU A 18 -15.03 -26.30 -14.84
C LEU A 18 -14.52 -25.71 -16.16
N GLY A 19 -15.33 -24.86 -16.82
CA GLY A 19 -14.95 -24.18 -18.06
C GLY A 19 -13.92 -23.07 -17.83
N THR A 20 -13.98 -22.37 -16.71
CA THR A 20 -13.03 -21.30 -16.37
C THR A 20 -11.65 -21.83 -15.93
N ALA A 21 -11.58 -22.98 -15.28
CA ALA A 21 -10.31 -23.62 -14.93
C ALA A 21 -9.51 -24.08 -16.18
N LEU A 22 -10.21 -24.49 -17.24
CA LEU A 22 -9.59 -24.88 -18.53
C LEU A 22 -9.28 -23.66 -19.42
N SER A 23 -10.06 -22.57 -19.32
CA SER A 23 -9.82 -21.33 -20.06
C SER A 23 -8.77 -20.43 -19.39
N ALA A 24 -8.64 -20.45 -18.07
CA ALA A 24 -7.55 -19.77 -17.37
C ALA A 24 -6.16 -20.27 -17.82
N ARG A 25 -6.05 -21.57 -18.12
CA ARG A 25 -4.81 -22.17 -18.66
C ARG A 25 -4.44 -21.64 -20.06
N ARG A 26 -5.41 -21.11 -20.83
CA ARG A 26 -5.17 -20.57 -22.19
C ARG A 26 -5.06 -19.04 -22.23
N LEU A 27 -5.62 -18.33 -21.26
CA LEU A 27 -5.66 -16.87 -21.27
C LEU A 27 -4.45 -16.19 -20.62
N THR A 28 -3.71 -16.89 -19.76
CA THR A 28 -2.62 -16.25 -19.00
C THR A 28 -1.23 -16.44 -19.62
N GLY A 29 -1.04 -17.38 -20.56
CA GLY A 29 0.31 -17.72 -21.07
C GLY A 29 1.30 -18.10 -19.95
N LEU A 30 0.81 -18.21 -18.71
CA LEU A 30 1.58 -18.59 -17.55
C LEU A 30 1.65 -20.11 -17.56
N ASP A 31 2.81 -20.64 -17.86
CA ASP A 31 3.17 -22.02 -17.54
C ASP A 31 3.25 -22.10 -15.99
N ILE A 32 2.05 -22.31 -15.38
CA ILE A 32 2.00 -22.65 -13.95
C ILE A 32 2.35 -24.14 -13.89
N PRO A 33 3.56 -24.51 -13.46
CA PRO A 33 3.95 -25.91 -13.43
C PRO A 33 2.96 -26.66 -12.52
N GLY A 34 2.38 -27.71 -13.07
CA GLY A 34 1.64 -28.66 -12.29
C GLY A 34 2.51 -29.26 -11.18
N ARG A 35 1.87 -29.82 -10.15
CA ARG A 35 2.50 -30.56 -9.04
C ARG A 35 3.69 -31.40 -9.50
N GLY A 36 4.90 -30.89 -9.34
CA GLY A 36 6.13 -31.58 -9.74
C GLY A 36 7.37 -30.70 -9.82
N SER A 37 7.26 -29.38 -9.82
CA SER A 37 8.41 -28.49 -9.71
C SER A 37 8.88 -28.45 -8.25
N HIS A 38 10.14 -28.73 -8.02
CA HIS A 38 10.79 -28.59 -6.71
C HIS A 38 11.16 -27.14 -6.42
N ASP A 39 10.91 -26.20 -7.34
CA ASP A 39 11.26 -24.80 -7.21
C ASP A 39 10.35 -24.09 -6.21
N LEU A 40 10.93 -23.35 -5.31
CA LEU A 40 10.22 -22.44 -4.44
C LEU A 40 9.58 -21.32 -5.28
N SER A 41 8.27 -21.23 -5.31
CA SER A 41 7.53 -20.29 -6.16
C SER A 41 7.18 -19.01 -5.40
N ILE A 42 7.64 -17.86 -5.93
CA ILE A 42 7.49 -16.54 -5.31
C ILE A 42 6.62 -15.66 -6.21
N ALA A 43 5.40 -15.32 -5.80
CA ALA A 43 4.56 -14.38 -6.54
C ALA A 43 4.87 -12.94 -6.17
N ILE A 44 5.06 -12.10 -7.20
CA ILE A 44 5.23 -10.66 -7.07
C ILE A 44 4.16 -9.91 -7.87
N ASN A 45 3.75 -8.73 -7.41
CA ASN A 45 2.95 -7.82 -8.22
C ASN A 45 3.87 -7.11 -9.22
N GLY A 46 3.85 -7.55 -10.45
CA GLY A 46 4.73 -7.02 -11.49
C GLY A 46 4.64 -7.77 -12.80
N THR A 47 5.44 -7.31 -13.76
CA THR A 47 5.56 -7.84 -15.12
C THR A 47 6.66 -8.91 -15.22
N ALA A 48 6.79 -9.52 -16.39
CA ALA A 48 7.92 -10.40 -16.69
C ALA A 48 9.28 -9.67 -16.61
N GLN A 49 9.31 -8.36 -16.88
CA GLN A 49 10.52 -7.54 -16.75
C GLN A 49 10.89 -7.36 -15.27
N ASP A 50 9.90 -7.15 -14.39
CA ASP A 50 10.13 -7.07 -12.95
C ASP A 50 10.62 -8.41 -12.39
N ALA A 51 10.10 -9.54 -12.88
CA ALA A 51 10.63 -10.87 -12.53
C ALA A 51 12.09 -11.03 -12.98
N ALA A 52 12.44 -10.61 -14.18
CA ALA A 52 13.81 -10.66 -14.69
C ALA A 52 14.77 -9.75 -13.90
N ALA A 53 14.29 -8.59 -13.41
CA ALA A 53 15.07 -7.71 -12.55
C ALA A 53 15.47 -8.37 -11.20
N ASN A 54 14.70 -9.35 -10.74
CA ASN A 54 15.01 -10.13 -9.54
C ASN A 54 16.07 -11.22 -9.76
N GLN A 55 16.57 -11.44 -10.99
CA GLN A 55 17.56 -12.51 -11.26
C GLN A 55 18.83 -12.36 -10.41
N GLY A 56 19.32 -11.14 -10.24
CA GLY A 56 20.48 -10.89 -9.38
C GLY A 56 20.27 -11.27 -7.92
N LEU A 57 19.05 -11.14 -7.41
CA LEU A 57 18.66 -11.56 -6.05
C LEU A 57 18.65 -13.10 -5.96
N ILE A 58 18.07 -13.76 -6.96
CA ILE A 58 18.05 -15.23 -7.06
C ILE A 58 19.46 -15.79 -7.12
N ASP A 59 20.32 -15.24 -7.98
CA ASP A 59 21.71 -15.68 -8.14
C ASP A 59 22.52 -15.51 -6.85
N ALA A 60 22.26 -14.44 -6.10
CA ALA A 60 22.90 -14.21 -4.81
C ALA A 60 22.38 -15.18 -3.73
N PHE A 61 21.07 -15.45 -3.72
CA PHE A 61 20.46 -16.44 -2.84
C PHE A 61 21.02 -17.85 -3.09
N HIS A 62 21.13 -18.27 -4.35
CA HIS A 62 21.68 -19.59 -4.71
C HIS A 62 23.15 -19.79 -4.32
N LYS A 63 23.93 -18.72 -4.10
CA LYS A 63 25.30 -18.83 -3.58
C LYS A 63 25.36 -19.31 -2.14
N VAL A 64 24.34 -18.98 -1.35
CA VAL A 64 24.22 -19.33 0.07
C VAL A 64 23.30 -20.53 0.31
N HIS A 65 22.32 -20.73 -0.58
CA HIS A 65 21.34 -21.82 -0.54
C HIS A 65 21.24 -22.53 -1.90
N PRO A 66 22.30 -23.25 -2.33
CA PRO A 66 22.35 -23.90 -3.66
C PRO A 66 21.29 -25.00 -3.85
N ASP A 67 20.80 -25.55 -2.75
CA ASP A 67 19.80 -26.64 -2.77
C ASP A 67 18.35 -26.14 -2.82
N ILE A 68 18.13 -24.82 -2.81
CA ILE A 68 16.80 -24.23 -2.85
C ILE A 68 16.62 -23.48 -4.20
N PRO A 69 16.14 -24.17 -5.26
CA PRO A 69 15.81 -23.48 -6.50
C PRO A 69 14.62 -22.56 -6.32
N VAL A 70 14.73 -21.32 -6.83
CA VAL A 70 13.72 -20.28 -6.71
C VAL A 70 13.21 -19.87 -8.08
N ARG A 71 11.89 -19.66 -8.19
CA ARG A 71 11.22 -19.16 -9.38
C ARG A 71 10.30 -18.02 -9.04
N ILE A 72 10.53 -16.84 -9.63
CA ILE A 72 9.62 -15.71 -9.54
C ILE A 72 8.43 -15.92 -10.47
N VAL A 73 7.22 -15.66 -9.97
CA VAL A 73 5.94 -15.70 -10.68
C VAL A 73 5.40 -14.28 -10.75
N PRO A 74 5.60 -13.57 -11.87
CA PRO A 74 5.05 -12.24 -12.04
C PRO A 74 3.54 -12.33 -12.26
N ILE A 75 2.79 -11.55 -11.51
CA ILE A 75 1.34 -11.41 -11.63
C ILE A 75 1.04 -9.91 -11.65
N GLN A 76 0.79 -9.38 -12.82
CA GLN A 76 0.51 -7.96 -12.98
C GLN A 76 -0.91 -7.63 -12.49
N GLY A 77 -1.03 -6.84 -11.43
CA GLY A 77 -2.26 -6.20 -10.98
C GLY A 77 -2.31 -4.74 -11.43
N ALA A 78 -3.52 -4.22 -11.68
CA ALA A 78 -3.72 -2.78 -11.89
C ALA A 78 -3.42 -1.99 -10.60
N ASP A 79 -3.68 -2.59 -9.46
CA ASP A 79 -3.37 -2.18 -8.10
C ASP A 79 -3.19 -3.42 -7.20
N TRP A 80 -3.05 -3.21 -5.89
CA TRP A 80 -2.89 -4.31 -4.94
C TRP A 80 -4.14 -5.18 -4.84
N SER A 81 -5.34 -4.61 -4.86
CA SER A 81 -6.60 -5.35 -4.77
C SER A 81 -6.80 -6.28 -5.97
N ASP A 82 -6.50 -5.83 -7.20
CA ASP A 82 -6.54 -6.68 -8.39
C ASP A 82 -5.49 -7.82 -8.32
N PHE A 83 -4.28 -7.50 -7.84
CA PHE A 83 -3.25 -8.53 -7.61
C PHE A 83 -3.73 -9.58 -6.60
N PHE A 84 -4.30 -9.16 -5.46
CA PHE A 84 -4.81 -10.09 -4.46
C PHE A 84 -5.96 -10.94 -4.99
N ALA A 85 -6.88 -10.38 -5.79
CA ALA A 85 -7.95 -11.14 -6.43
C ALA A 85 -7.41 -12.26 -7.34
N LYS A 86 -6.31 -11.99 -8.06
CA LYS A 86 -5.62 -12.99 -8.89
C LYS A 86 -4.96 -14.08 -8.03
N ILE A 87 -4.33 -13.72 -6.93
CA ILE A 87 -3.78 -14.70 -5.96
C ILE A 87 -4.91 -15.57 -5.38
N LEU A 88 -6.04 -14.98 -4.96
CA LEU A 88 -7.19 -15.73 -4.45
C LEU A 88 -7.73 -16.73 -5.48
N THR A 89 -7.71 -16.38 -6.77
CA THR A 89 -8.08 -17.28 -7.86
C THR A 89 -7.13 -18.49 -7.95
N LEU A 90 -5.81 -18.26 -7.81
CA LEU A 90 -4.82 -19.36 -7.77
C LEU A 90 -4.99 -20.24 -6.53
N VAL A 91 -5.29 -19.66 -5.38
CA VAL A 91 -5.61 -20.40 -4.14
C VAL A 91 -6.83 -21.30 -4.36
N ALA A 92 -7.91 -20.76 -4.91
CA ALA A 92 -9.14 -21.51 -5.20
C ALA A 92 -8.91 -22.63 -6.21
N ALA A 93 -8.00 -22.45 -7.16
CA ALA A 93 -7.60 -23.46 -8.14
C ALA A 93 -6.63 -24.52 -7.56
N GLY A 94 -6.16 -24.38 -6.32
CA GLY A 94 -5.18 -25.28 -5.70
C GLY A 94 -3.76 -25.15 -6.27
N THR A 95 -3.46 -24.02 -6.92
CA THR A 95 -2.18 -23.70 -7.57
C THR A 95 -1.50 -22.48 -6.94
N ALA A 96 -1.79 -22.22 -5.66
CA ALA A 96 -1.17 -21.11 -4.93
C ALA A 96 0.37 -21.21 -4.95
N PRO A 97 1.08 -20.07 -5.09
CA PRO A 97 2.54 -20.02 -4.92
C PRO A 97 2.92 -20.33 -3.47
N ASP A 98 4.22 -20.61 -3.21
CA ASP A 98 4.71 -20.87 -1.86
C ASP A 98 4.85 -19.58 -1.03
N VAL A 99 5.26 -18.51 -1.69
CA VAL A 99 5.45 -17.18 -1.10
C VAL A 99 4.74 -16.13 -1.97
N VAL A 100 4.14 -15.15 -1.33
CA VAL A 100 3.45 -14.04 -2.00
C VAL A 100 3.97 -12.71 -1.44
N MET A 101 4.25 -11.76 -2.31
CA MET A 101 4.47 -10.37 -1.93
C MET A 101 3.13 -9.72 -1.55
N VAL A 102 3.02 -9.22 -0.34
CA VAL A 102 1.76 -8.65 0.19
C VAL A 102 2.04 -7.26 0.77
N ALA A 103 1.27 -6.28 0.31
CA ALA A 103 1.28 -4.93 0.89
C ALA A 103 0.38 -4.87 2.14
N THR A 104 0.54 -3.80 2.93
CA THR A 104 -0.25 -3.56 4.15
C THR A 104 -1.76 -3.62 3.92
N GLU A 105 -2.22 -3.30 2.71
CA GLU A 105 -3.61 -3.41 2.28
C GLU A 105 -4.13 -4.85 2.34
N GLY A 106 -3.29 -5.82 2.07
CA GLY A 106 -3.66 -7.25 2.08
C GLY A 106 -3.25 -8.01 3.33
N THR A 107 -2.48 -7.41 4.25
CA THR A 107 -1.90 -8.14 5.39
C THR A 107 -2.95 -8.94 6.17
N GLN A 108 -4.06 -8.32 6.55
CA GLN A 108 -5.09 -9.00 7.34
C GLN A 108 -5.88 -10.03 6.55
N LEU A 109 -6.15 -9.77 5.26
CA LEU A 109 -6.76 -10.74 4.35
C LEU A 109 -5.91 -12.03 4.26
N PHE A 110 -4.60 -11.88 4.08
CA PHE A 110 -3.71 -13.04 3.99
C PHE A 110 -3.53 -13.71 5.35
N ALA A 111 -3.34 -12.96 6.41
CA ALA A 111 -3.14 -13.48 7.77
C ALA A 111 -4.34 -14.29 8.27
N ASP A 112 -5.56 -13.85 7.97
CA ASP A 112 -6.78 -14.49 8.44
C ASP A 112 -6.90 -15.94 7.95
N ARG A 113 -6.63 -16.20 6.67
CA ARG A 113 -6.91 -17.53 6.07
C ARG A 113 -5.79 -18.13 5.23
N LEU A 114 -4.86 -17.35 4.71
CA LEU A 114 -3.98 -17.76 3.61
C LEU A 114 -2.52 -17.91 4.01
N ALA A 115 -2.02 -17.02 4.86
CA ALA A 115 -0.62 -17.00 5.26
C ALA A 115 -0.35 -17.85 6.50
N HIS A 116 0.87 -18.33 6.59
CA HIS A 116 1.40 -19.03 7.76
C HIS A 116 2.05 -18.02 8.71
N PRO A 117 1.77 -18.05 10.03
CA PRO A 117 2.45 -17.18 10.98
C PRO A 117 3.95 -17.47 11.02
N LEU A 118 4.75 -16.43 11.21
CA LEU A 118 6.21 -16.50 11.22
C LEU A 118 6.81 -16.67 12.61
N ASP A 119 5.99 -16.67 13.66
CA ASP A 119 6.43 -16.62 15.08
C ASP A 119 7.42 -17.71 15.42
N GLU A 120 7.17 -18.97 15.04
CA GLU A 120 8.06 -20.11 15.33
C GLU A 120 9.39 -19.98 14.59
N PHE A 121 9.38 -19.51 13.34
CA PHE A 121 10.58 -19.29 12.56
C PHE A 121 11.44 -18.16 13.16
N VAL A 122 10.81 -17.03 13.51
CA VAL A 122 11.51 -15.89 14.11
C VAL A 122 12.10 -16.27 15.46
N LEU A 123 11.37 -17.02 16.29
CA LEU A 123 11.87 -17.49 17.58
C LEU A 123 13.02 -18.49 17.44
N ARG A 124 12.93 -19.40 16.47
CA ARG A 124 13.99 -20.37 16.18
C ARG A 124 15.30 -19.68 15.80
N ASP A 125 15.20 -18.68 14.93
CA ASP A 125 16.37 -18.00 14.33
C ASP A 125 16.57 -16.58 14.93
N LYS A 126 16.13 -16.36 16.17
CA LYS A 126 16.06 -15.02 16.79
C LYS A 126 17.39 -14.27 16.86
N ASP A 127 18.50 -15.00 17.06
CA ASP A 127 19.81 -14.39 17.17
C ASP A 127 20.30 -13.89 15.78
N GLU A 128 20.01 -14.63 14.72
CA GLU A 128 20.25 -14.23 13.33
C GLU A 128 19.38 -13.04 12.94
N MET A 129 18.10 -13.01 13.37
CA MET A 129 17.14 -11.97 13.05
C MET A 129 17.33 -10.69 13.85
N ARG A 130 18.10 -10.68 14.91
CA ARG A 130 18.29 -9.51 15.80
C ARG A 130 18.74 -8.28 15.04
N GLU A 131 19.75 -8.43 14.18
CA GLU A 131 20.26 -7.32 13.37
C GLU A 131 19.20 -6.70 12.46
N PHE A 132 18.28 -7.51 11.93
CA PHE A 132 17.16 -7.00 11.13
C PHE A 132 16.19 -6.18 11.98
N PHE A 133 15.72 -6.71 13.11
CA PHE A 133 14.78 -6.01 13.98
C PHE A 133 15.37 -4.74 14.59
N ASP A 134 16.65 -4.72 14.92
CA ASP A 134 17.34 -3.52 15.43
C ASP A 134 17.40 -2.39 14.40
N ASP A 135 17.37 -2.73 13.11
CA ASP A 135 17.49 -1.80 11.98
C ASP A 135 16.12 -1.42 11.36
N VAL A 136 15.01 -1.97 11.85
CA VAL A 136 13.66 -1.76 11.31
C VAL A 136 12.78 -1.01 12.31
N HIS A 137 12.01 -0.01 11.80
CA HIS A 137 11.07 0.71 12.64
C HIS A 137 9.94 -0.19 13.14
N PRO A 138 9.66 -0.25 14.45
CA PRO A 138 8.67 -1.18 15.02
C PRO A 138 7.25 -1.00 14.47
N SER A 139 6.88 0.18 13.98
CA SER A 139 5.57 0.38 13.33
C SER A 139 5.41 -0.44 12.05
N LEU A 140 6.50 -0.72 11.31
CA LEU A 140 6.46 -1.59 10.13
C LEU A 140 6.20 -3.04 10.53
N ILE A 141 6.78 -3.48 11.63
CA ILE A 141 6.54 -4.82 12.19
C ILE A 141 5.09 -4.95 12.67
N GLU A 142 4.60 -3.96 13.46
CA GLU A 142 3.23 -3.96 13.99
C GLU A 142 2.17 -3.97 12.86
N ALA A 143 2.45 -3.33 11.71
CA ALA A 143 1.55 -3.33 10.55
C ALA A 143 1.41 -4.73 9.91
N PHE A 144 2.38 -5.61 10.10
CA PHE A 144 2.38 -6.98 9.61
C PHE A 144 1.98 -8.02 10.65
N MET A 145 1.54 -7.55 11.81
CA MET A 145 0.94 -8.41 12.83
C MET A 145 -0.58 -8.47 12.70
N TYR A 146 -1.14 -9.62 12.96
CA TYR A 146 -2.57 -9.86 13.03
C TYR A 146 -2.88 -10.83 14.16
N GLN A 147 -3.80 -10.46 15.06
CA GLN A 147 -4.20 -11.24 16.23
C GLN A 147 -3.02 -11.73 17.10
N GLY A 148 -1.96 -10.92 17.19
CA GLY A 148 -0.81 -11.20 18.03
C GLY A 148 0.33 -11.98 17.36
N SER A 149 0.16 -12.45 16.13
CA SER A 149 1.18 -13.15 15.35
C SER A 149 1.73 -12.29 14.22
N LEU A 150 3.00 -12.52 13.86
CA LEU A 150 3.67 -11.88 12.72
C LEU A 150 3.47 -12.74 11.46
N TYR A 151 3.12 -12.12 10.33
CA TYR A 151 2.86 -12.84 9.08
C TYR A 151 3.80 -12.46 7.93
N GLN A 152 4.51 -11.33 8.04
CA GLN A 152 5.41 -10.84 7.02
C GLN A 152 6.63 -10.18 7.66
N LEU A 153 7.74 -10.16 6.93
CA LEU A 153 8.89 -9.30 7.23
C LEU A 153 8.88 -8.12 6.25
N PRO A 154 8.92 -6.87 6.72
CA PRO A 154 8.90 -5.71 5.84
C PRO A 154 10.19 -5.64 4.99
N LEU A 155 9.99 -5.47 3.68
CA LEU A 155 11.06 -5.23 2.70
C LEU A 155 11.18 -3.74 2.39
N SER A 156 10.04 -3.11 2.20
CA SER A 156 9.95 -1.72 1.76
C SER A 156 8.76 -1.01 2.40
N TRP A 157 8.77 0.31 2.37
CA TRP A 157 7.66 1.12 2.84
C TRP A 157 7.65 2.50 2.19
N ASN A 158 6.51 3.19 2.26
CA ASN A 158 6.36 4.57 1.82
C ASN A 158 5.39 5.31 2.73
N ALA A 159 5.72 6.53 3.12
CA ALA A 159 4.75 7.47 3.65
C ALA A 159 4.04 8.20 2.50
N ALA A 160 2.79 8.60 2.71
CA ALA A 160 2.12 9.52 1.83
C ALA A 160 2.67 10.93 2.07
N ASN A 161 3.32 11.48 1.06
CA ASN A 161 3.86 12.84 1.03
C ASN A 161 3.16 13.66 -0.05
N ILE A 162 3.30 14.97 -0.03
CA ILE A 162 2.84 15.85 -1.11
C ILE A 162 4.02 16.14 -2.04
N TYR A 163 3.93 15.66 -3.28
CA TYR A 163 4.81 16.08 -4.38
C TYR A 163 4.33 17.40 -4.95
N TYR A 164 5.25 18.27 -5.32
CA TYR A 164 4.93 19.53 -5.99
C TYR A 164 5.90 19.83 -7.13
N SER A 165 5.38 20.49 -8.17
CA SER A 165 6.17 20.99 -9.30
C SER A 165 6.93 22.26 -8.86
N THR A 166 8.27 22.23 -8.92
CA THR A 166 9.09 23.40 -8.61
C THR A 166 8.78 24.57 -9.55
N ALA A 167 8.58 24.30 -10.83
CA ALA A 167 8.20 25.33 -11.80
C ALA A 167 6.82 25.97 -11.51
N ALA A 168 5.86 25.20 -10.95
CA ALA A 168 4.58 25.75 -10.53
C ALA A 168 4.72 26.63 -9.27
N MET A 169 5.57 26.20 -8.31
CA MET A 169 5.89 26.98 -7.12
C MET A 169 6.57 28.31 -7.49
N GLU A 170 7.60 28.27 -8.32
CA GLU A 170 8.34 29.46 -8.79
C GLU A 170 7.43 30.46 -9.50
N ARG A 171 6.58 29.99 -10.43
CA ARG A 171 5.59 30.86 -11.11
C ARG A 171 4.63 31.53 -10.15
N ALA A 172 4.29 30.87 -9.05
CA ALA A 172 3.40 31.37 -8.03
C ALA A 172 4.11 32.20 -6.95
N GLY A 173 5.45 32.28 -6.98
CA GLY A 173 6.24 32.95 -5.95
C GLY A 173 6.12 32.30 -4.58
N LEU A 174 6.02 30.96 -4.55
CA LEU A 174 5.86 30.15 -3.33
C LEU A 174 7.16 29.45 -2.98
N ASP A 175 7.49 29.46 -1.71
CA ASP A 175 8.62 28.74 -1.13
C ASP A 175 8.25 27.28 -0.78
N HIS A 176 9.24 26.47 -0.42
CA HIS A 176 9.03 25.13 0.14
C HIS A 176 8.11 25.19 1.38
N PRO A 177 7.05 24.35 1.47
CA PRO A 177 6.17 24.34 2.63
C PRO A 177 6.91 23.97 3.92
N ALA A 178 6.59 24.67 5.00
CA ALA A 178 7.14 24.33 6.31
C ALA A 178 6.72 22.90 6.74
N ASP A 179 7.55 22.24 7.53
CA ASP A 179 7.27 20.87 8.00
C ASP A 179 5.92 20.71 8.71
N ASN A 180 5.43 21.78 9.33
CA ASN A 180 4.15 21.81 10.07
C ASN A 180 3.06 22.63 9.37
N TRP A 181 3.19 22.85 8.04
CA TRP A 181 2.16 23.55 7.28
C TRP A 181 0.79 22.90 7.44
N THR A 182 -0.26 23.71 7.34
CA THR A 182 -1.63 23.33 7.68
C THR A 182 -2.50 23.12 6.43
N TRP A 183 -3.73 22.61 6.60
CA TRP A 183 -4.75 22.59 5.54
C TRP A 183 -5.04 24.00 5.00
N ASP A 184 -5.02 25.02 5.86
CA ASP A 184 -5.20 26.42 5.43
C ASP A 184 -4.01 26.92 4.61
N ASP A 185 -2.78 26.55 4.98
CA ASP A 185 -1.60 26.83 4.19
C ASP A 185 -1.68 26.11 2.82
N PHE A 186 -2.03 24.82 2.82
CA PHE A 186 -2.22 24.05 1.59
C PHE A 186 -3.24 24.72 0.66
N HIS A 187 -4.40 25.10 1.20
CA HIS A 187 -5.43 25.80 0.45
C HIS A 187 -4.94 27.14 -0.12
N THR A 188 -4.14 27.89 0.66
CA THR A 188 -3.51 29.16 0.24
C THR A 188 -2.53 28.93 -0.91
N TYR A 189 -1.69 27.89 -0.83
CA TYR A 189 -0.77 27.50 -1.89
C TYR A 189 -1.52 27.17 -3.18
N LEU A 190 -2.57 26.38 -3.10
CA LEU A 190 -3.39 26.03 -4.27
C LEU A 190 -4.07 27.26 -4.89
N ARG A 191 -4.63 28.15 -4.08
CA ARG A 191 -5.23 29.42 -4.56
C ARG A 191 -4.20 30.30 -5.25
N THR A 192 -2.98 30.38 -4.71
CA THR A 192 -1.91 31.17 -5.29
C THR A 192 -1.47 30.56 -6.63
N MET A 193 -1.26 29.25 -6.71
CA MET A 193 -0.96 28.55 -7.97
C MET A 193 -2.08 28.74 -9.01
N SER A 194 -3.35 28.71 -8.58
CA SER A 194 -4.50 28.88 -9.47
C SER A 194 -4.53 30.23 -10.19
N LYS A 195 -4.04 31.31 -9.56
CA LYS A 195 -3.93 32.64 -10.18
C LYS A 195 -2.94 32.67 -11.35
N HIS A 196 -2.00 31.74 -11.39
CA HIS A 196 -0.97 31.59 -12.43
C HIS A 196 -1.21 30.39 -13.32
N ALA A 197 -2.40 29.76 -13.21
CA ALA A 197 -2.78 28.60 -14.00
C ALA A 197 -3.02 28.96 -15.46
N THR A 198 -2.59 28.11 -16.37
CA THR A 198 -2.83 28.22 -17.81
C THR A 198 -3.35 26.89 -18.35
N GLY A 199 -4.24 26.94 -19.33
CA GLY A 199 -4.72 25.76 -20.03
C GLY A 199 -5.39 24.74 -19.09
N THR A 200 -4.92 23.51 -19.12
CA THR A 200 -5.45 22.37 -18.36
C THR A 200 -4.81 22.20 -16.98
N PHE A 201 -3.93 23.10 -16.56
CA PHE A 201 -3.26 23.03 -15.27
C PHE A 201 -4.27 22.98 -14.12
N ARG A 202 -3.98 22.09 -13.16
CA ARG A 202 -4.73 21.98 -11.90
C ARG A 202 -3.76 22.08 -10.73
N PRO A 203 -4.01 22.98 -9.76
CA PRO A 203 -3.17 23.11 -8.58
C PRO A 203 -3.02 21.81 -7.80
N PHE A 204 -4.11 21.04 -7.64
CA PHE A 204 -4.09 19.78 -6.92
C PHE A 204 -4.78 18.66 -7.72
N PHE A 205 -4.16 17.49 -7.70
CA PHE A 205 -4.68 16.29 -8.33
C PHE A 205 -4.52 15.10 -7.37
N TRP A 206 -5.49 14.20 -7.33
CA TRP A 206 -5.47 13.02 -6.46
C TRP A 206 -6.26 11.86 -7.05
N THR A 207 -6.09 10.67 -6.48
CA THR A 207 -6.77 9.45 -6.93
C THR A 207 -7.76 8.94 -5.91
N ASN A 208 -8.84 8.31 -6.40
CA ASN A 208 -9.85 7.66 -5.59
C ASN A 208 -9.41 6.23 -5.25
N ARG A 209 -8.63 6.11 -4.20
CA ARG A 209 -8.09 4.84 -3.65
C ARG A 209 -7.81 4.98 -2.16
N LEU A 210 -7.56 3.85 -1.49
CA LEU A 210 -7.19 3.84 -0.07
C LEU A 210 -5.86 4.55 0.17
N TRP A 211 -4.80 4.08 -0.46
CA TRP A 211 -3.47 4.62 -0.24
C TRP A 211 -3.27 5.96 -0.99
N GLY A 212 -2.91 7.01 -0.26
CA GLY A 212 -2.65 8.34 -0.85
C GLY A 212 -3.89 9.07 -1.38
N GLY A 213 -5.09 8.49 -1.25
CA GLY A 213 -6.35 9.12 -1.62
C GLY A 213 -6.94 9.95 -0.48
N ILE A 214 -8.15 9.56 0.00
CA ILE A 214 -8.84 10.26 1.09
C ILE A 214 -8.22 9.99 2.48
N VAL A 215 -7.57 8.83 2.68
CA VAL A 215 -7.12 8.38 4.00
C VAL A 215 -6.10 9.32 4.66
N PRO A 216 -5.07 9.86 3.97
CA PRO A 216 -4.16 10.82 4.60
C PRO A 216 -4.86 12.07 5.15
N TRP A 217 -5.89 12.54 4.46
CA TRP A 217 -6.69 13.69 4.90
C TRP A 217 -7.51 13.37 6.16
N LEU A 218 -8.09 12.17 6.22
CA LEU A 218 -8.77 11.68 7.42
C LEU A 218 -7.81 11.59 8.60
N TYR A 219 -6.60 11.02 8.40
CA TYR A 219 -5.60 10.86 9.44
C TYR A 219 -5.11 12.21 9.98
N THR A 220 -4.82 13.16 9.12
CA THR A 220 -4.43 14.50 9.58
C THR A 220 -5.58 15.24 10.27
N ASN A 221 -6.84 14.85 10.05
CA ASN A 221 -8.00 15.33 10.81
C ASN A 221 -8.34 14.49 12.06
N ASP A 222 -7.42 13.64 12.52
CA ASP A 222 -7.60 12.78 13.71
C ASP A 222 -8.83 11.87 13.61
N THR A 223 -9.04 11.25 12.44
CA THR A 223 -10.16 10.34 12.18
C THR A 223 -9.83 9.28 11.12
N SER A 224 -10.72 8.35 10.91
CA SER A 224 -10.69 7.34 9.86
C SER A 224 -12.10 6.87 9.57
N PHE A 225 -12.37 6.35 8.37
CA PHE A 225 -13.67 5.77 8.01
C PHE A 225 -13.91 4.39 8.66
N LEU A 226 -12.86 3.74 9.15
CA LEU A 226 -12.91 2.62 10.10
C LEU A 226 -12.11 3.02 11.34
N ARG A 227 -12.71 2.98 12.53
CA ARG A 227 -12.00 3.32 13.76
C ARG A 227 -10.91 2.31 14.05
N PRO A 228 -9.67 2.77 14.27
CA PRO A 228 -8.58 1.88 14.64
C PRO A 228 -8.72 1.42 16.09
N SER A 229 -8.57 0.13 16.30
CA SER A 229 -8.29 -0.46 17.60
C SER A 229 -7.07 -1.36 17.48
N ARG A 230 -6.74 -2.12 18.52
CA ARG A 230 -5.55 -2.97 18.53
C ARG A 230 -5.90 -4.38 19.00
N PHE A 231 -5.30 -5.37 18.35
CA PHE A 231 -5.31 -6.73 18.87
C PHE A 231 -4.39 -6.85 20.09
N THR A 232 -4.77 -7.69 21.03
CA THR A 232 -3.89 -8.14 22.11
C THR A 232 -2.94 -9.23 21.59
N GLY A 233 -1.89 -9.56 22.35
CA GLY A 233 -0.92 -10.59 21.96
C GLY A 233 0.35 -10.01 21.35
N GLY A 234 1.26 -10.90 20.92
CA GLY A 234 2.53 -10.51 20.30
C GLY A 234 3.58 -9.94 21.23
N GLN A 235 3.36 -9.93 22.55
CA GLN A 235 4.30 -9.37 23.53
C GLN A 235 5.66 -10.06 23.53
N TRP A 236 5.74 -11.32 23.08
CA TRP A 236 6.99 -12.04 22.93
C TRP A 236 7.94 -11.31 21.97
N LEU A 237 7.43 -10.84 20.84
CA LEU A 237 8.20 -10.11 19.82
C LEU A 237 8.73 -8.79 20.36
N TRP A 238 7.86 -8.02 21.03
CA TRP A 238 8.23 -6.72 21.60
C TRP A 238 9.26 -6.85 22.73
N LYS A 239 9.11 -7.85 23.60
CA LYS A 239 10.09 -8.13 24.65
C LYS A 239 11.43 -8.59 24.11
N GLU A 240 11.44 -9.41 23.06
CA GLU A 240 12.65 -9.96 22.47
C GLU A 240 13.43 -8.92 21.68
N PHE A 241 12.75 -8.17 20.80
CA PHE A 241 13.41 -7.31 19.80
C PHE A 241 13.27 -5.81 20.06
N TYR A 242 12.24 -5.37 20.79
CA TYR A 242 11.96 -3.96 21.07
C TYR A 242 11.67 -3.72 22.56
N PRO A 243 12.64 -3.96 23.45
CA PRO A 243 12.42 -3.96 24.90
C PRO A 243 11.94 -2.63 25.49
N THR A 244 12.18 -1.51 24.77
CA THR A 244 11.68 -0.19 25.15
C THR A 244 10.25 0.08 24.66
N GLN A 245 9.64 -0.82 23.89
CA GLN A 245 8.33 -0.68 23.26
C GLN A 245 7.40 -1.86 23.56
N THR A 246 7.51 -2.42 24.74
CA THR A 246 6.73 -3.59 25.18
C THR A 246 5.22 -3.34 25.29
N SER A 247 4.78 -2.08 25.25
CA SER A 247 3.37 -1.69 25.23
C SER A 247 2.71 -1.78 23.85
N ARG A 248 3.48 -2.07 22.79
CA ARG A 248 2.91 -2.25 21.45
C ARG A 248 1.98 -3.44 21.38
N SER A 249 1.10 -3.41 20.41
CA SER A 249 -0.02 -4.35 20.26
C SER A 249 0.32 -5.56 19.39
N GLY A 250 -0.64 -6.47 19.29
CA GLY A 250 -0.63 -7.60 18.36
C GLY A 250 -1.14 -7.27 16.96
N GLY A 251 -1.05 -6.01 16.55
CA GLY A 251 -1.47 -5.50 15.24
C GLY A 251 -2.72 -4.63 15.30
N TYR A 252 -3.03 -4.00 14.17
CA TYR A 252 -4.20 -3.13 14.00
C TYR A 252 -5.49 -3.94 13.87
N ARG A 253 -6.59 -3.38 14.34
CA ARG A 253 -7.94 -3.90 14.15
C ARG A 253 -8.85 -2.81 13.59
N TRP A 254 -9.50 -3.10 12.47
CA TRP A 254 -10.35 -2.19 11.70
C TRP A 254 -11.77 -2.75 11.59
N ALA A 255 -12.52 -2.76 12.69
CA ALA A 255 -13.81 -3.44 12.76
C ALA A 255 -15.01 -2.51 12.92
N GLU A 256 -14.79 -1.23 13.20
CA GLU A 256 -15.87 -0.28 13.53
C GLU A 256 -16.02 0.78 12.43
N PRO A 257 -17.08 0.71 11.59
CA PRO A 257 -17.42 1.76 10.62
C PRO A 257 -17.63 3.12 11.29
N ASN A 258 -17.14 4.19 10.64
CA ASN A 258 -17.09 5.53 11.22
C ASN A 258 -17.28 6.63 10.16
N ALA A 259 -17.97 6.33 9.05
CA ALA A 259 -18.11 7.26 7.94
C ALA A 259 -18.97 8.50 8.25
N GLU A 260 -19.81 8.45 9.28
CA GLU A 260 -20.68 9.58 9.70
C GLU A 260 -20.07 10.41 10.85
N ASP A 261 -18.84 10.11 11.28
CA ASP A 261 -18.13 10.92 12.30
C ASP A 261 -17.99 12.37 11.83
N PRO A 262 -18.25 13.37 12.69
CA PRO A 262 -18.14 14.79 12.32
C PRO A 262 -16.79 15.17 11.71
N LYS A 263 -15.68 14.56 12.12
CA LYS A 263 -14.37 14.82 11.54
C LYS A 263 -14.22 14.20 10.14
N VAL A 264 -14.91 13.09 9.86
CA VAL A 264 -14.99 12.53 8.50
C VAL A 264 -15.77 13.49 7.61
N VAL A 265 -16.94 13.97 8.07
CA VAL A 265 -17.74 14.97 7.36
C VAL A 265 -16.91 16.22 7.05
N GLU A 266 -16.19 16.77 8.04
CA GLU A 266 -15.29 17.93 7.88
C GLU A 266 -14.20 17.68 6.82
N THR A 267 -13.60 16.49 6.81
CA THR A 267 -12.60 16.10 5.81
C THR A 267 -13.19 16.09 4.39
N PHE A 268 -14.37 15.51 4.24
CA PHE A 268 -15.05 15.48 2.93
C PHE A 268 -15.48 16.87 2.47
N GLU A 269 -15.93 17.75 3.39
CA GLU A 269 -16.23 19.15 3.08
C GLU A 269 -14.97 19.90 2.61
N PHE A 270 -13.83 19.69 3.26
CA PHE A 270 -12.57 20.28 2.82
C PHE A 270 -12.24 19.83 1.40
N MET A 271 -12.26 18.54 1.11
CA MET A 271 -11.94 18.01 -0.23
C MET A 271 -12.96 18.48 -1.27
N ARG A 272 -14.24 18.56 -0.92
CA ARG A 272 -15.31 19.10 -1.76
C ARG A 272 -15.08 20.60 -2.07
N SER A 273 -14.65 21.39 -1.09
CA SER A 273 -14.36 22.81 -1.28
C SER A 273 -13.23 23.03 -2.29
N LEU A 274 -12.17 22.21 -2.26
CA LEU A 274 -11.07 22.30 -3.23
C LEU A 274 -11.58 22.08 -4.67
N ILE A 275 -12.52 21.15 -4.87
CA ILE A 275 -13.11 20.87 -6.18
C ILE A 275 -14.06 22.02 -6.59
N ALA A 276 -14.93 22.46 -5.69
CA ALA A 276 -15.87 23.54 -5.94
C ALA A 276 -15.18 24.88 -6.29
N GLU A 277 -14.03 25.14 -5.69
CA GLU A 277 -13.18 26.31 -5.97
C GLU A 277 -12.27 26.12 -7.19
N ASN A 278 -12.36 24.99 -7.89
CA ASN A 278 -11.49 24.66 -9.03
C ASN A 278 -9.98 24.57 -8.71
N LEU A 279 -9.67 24.35 -7.44
CA LEU A 279 -8.29 24.17 -6.95
C LEU A 279 -7.83 22.72 -7.04
N GLY A 280 -8.75 21.76 -6.88
CA GLY A 280 -8.52 20.32 -7.03
C GLY A 280 -9.29 19.74 -8.20
N SER A 281 -8.76 18.71 -8.81
CA SER A 281 -9.52 17.87 -9.76
C SER A 281 -10.46 16.94 -9.00
N SER A 282 -11.54 16.49 -9.68
CA SER A 282 -12.26 15.30 -9.24
C SER A 282 -11.29 14.13 -9.15
N PRO A 283 -11.36 13.29 -8.11
CA PRO A 283 -10.46 12.14 -8.00
C PRO A 283 -10.70 11.18 -9.15
N VAL A 284 -9.60 10.78 -9.80
CA VAL A 284 -9.66 9.74 -10.83
C VAL A 284 -9.57 8.37 -10.20
N GLN A 285 -10.22 7.39 -10.84
CA GLN A 285 -10.10 6.00 -10.45
C GLN A 285 -8.76 5.45 -10.99
N GLY A 286 -8.05 4.65 -10.18
CA GLY A 286 -6.78 3.99 -10.56
C GLY A 286 -5.54 4.84 -10.30
N GLY A 287 -4.53 4.58 -11.01
CA GLY A 287 -3.18 4.51 -10.69
C GLY A 287 -2.20 5.59 -10.76
N GLY A 288 -1.06 5.21 -10.22
CA GLY A 288 0.14 6.00 -10.18
C GLY A 288 0.70 6.37 -11.56
N ASN A 289 0.54 5.53 -12.59
CA ASN A 289 1.06 5.78 -13.94
C ASN A 289 0.42 6.99 -14.62
N GLU A 290 -0.90 7.17 -14.47
CA GLU A 290 -1.58 8.36 -15.00
C GLU A 290 -1.12 9.63 -14.27
N LEU A 291 -0.98 9.54 -12.94
CA LEU A 291 -0.45 10.65 -12.14
C LEU A 291 0.98 11.01 -12.52
N VAL A 292 1.87 10.03 -12.73
CA VAL A 292 3.25 10.26 -13.18
C VAL A 292 3.26 10.97 -14.53
N SER A 293 2.48 10.51 -15.48
CA SER A 293 2.38 11.12 -16.80
C SER A 293 1.87 12.56 -16.75
N ARG A 294 0.80 12.82 -15.98
CA ARG A 294 0.23 14.18 -15.82
C ARG A 294 1.18 15.11 -15.07
N PHE A 295 1.83 14.61 -14.03
CA PHE A 295 2.80 15.38 -13.27
C PHE A 295 4.02 15.72 -14.14
N GLY A 296 4.56 14.74 -14.85
CA GLY A 296 5.68 14.92 -15.78
C GLY A 296 5.39 15.88 -16.94
N SER A 297 4.12 15.97 -17.39
CA SER A 297 3.70 16.95 -18.39
C SER A 297 3.45 18.36 -17.85
N GLY A 298 3.62 18.58 -16.54
CA GLY A 298 3.48 19.90 -15.90
C GLY A 298 2.05 20.42 -15.76
N VAL A 299 1.02 19.55 -15.93
CA VAL A 299 -0.39 19.94 -15.79
C VAL A 299 -0.92 19.80 -14.37
N ILE A 300 -0.08 19.32 -13.42
CA ILE A 300 -0.40 19.17 -11.99
C ILE A 300 0.56 20.03 -11.17
N GLY A 301 0.03 20.79 -10.20
CA GLY A 301 0.82 21.53 -9.24
C GLY A 301 1.29 20.67 -8.07
N MET A 302 0.37 20.03 -7.38
CA MET A 302 0.60 19.17 -6.22
C MET A 302 -0.18 17.87 -6.31
N THR A 303 0.37 16.78 -5.73
CA THR A 303 -0.30 15.47 -5.68
C THR A 303 0.27 14.59 -4.57
N PRO A 304 -0.53 13.72 -3.92
CA PRO A 304 -0.04 12.74 -2.96
C PRO A 304 0.72 11.61 -3.66
N ALA A 305 1.92 11.31 -3.18
CA ALA A 305 2.68 10.12 -3.59
C ALA A 305 3.70 9.70 -2.53
N GLY A 306 4.41 8.60 -2.75
CA GLY A 306 5.51 8.11 -1.93
C GLY A 306 6.84 8.08 -2.69
N GLY A 307 7.91 7.64 -2.04
CA GLY A 307 9.24 7.55 -2.63
C GLY A 307 9.32 6.68 -3.88
N TYR A 308 8.37 5.76 -4.05
CA TYR A 308 8.25 4.91 -5.26
C TYR A 308 8.09 5.70 -6.57
N TRP A 309 7.71 6.97 -6.52
CA TRP A 309 7.57 7.78 -7.72
C TRP A 309 8.90 8.27 -8.30
N VAL A 310 9.94 8.37 -7.49
CA VAL A 310 11.24 8.92 -7.91
C VAL A 310 11.78 8.20 -9.16
N HIS A 311 11.77 6.88 -9.15
CA HIS A 311 12.24 6.08 -10.29
C HIS A 311 11.40 6.34 -11.54
N GLY A 312 10.07 6.24 -11.46
CA GLY A 312 9.17 6.47 -12.59
C GLY A 312 9.22 7.89 -13.14
N LEU A 313 9.40 8.91 -12.29
CA LEU A 313 9.58 10.30 -12.74
C LEU A 313 10.89 10.48 -13.48
N ASN A 314 11.98 9.88 -13.01
CA ASN A 314 13.27 9.91 -13.67
C ASN A 314 13.23 9.20 -15.04
N GLU A 315 12.57 8.04 -15.13
CA GLU A 315 12.35 7.33 -16.42
C GLU A 315 11.46 8.13 -17.38
N ALA A 316 10.51 8.90 -16.87
CA ALA A 316 9.70 9.84 -17.65
C ALA A 316 10.47 11.11 -18.09
N GLY A 317 11.77 11.21 -17.76
CA GLY A 317 12.65 12.31 -18.17
C GLY A 317 12.60 13.53 -17.24
N MET A 318 11.95 13.48 -16.09
CA MET A 318 12.01 14.54 -15.10
C MET A 318 13.35 14.54 -14.36
N ARG A 319 13.92 15.72 -14.19
CA ARG A 319 15.12 15.90 -13.36
C ARG A 319 14.70 16.00 -11.89
N LYS A 320 15.60 15.63 -10.98
CA LYS A 320 15.39 15.75 -9.52
C LYS A 320 15.14 17.20 -9.03
N THR A 321 15.37 18.19 -9.89
CA THR A 321 15.11 19.62 -9.63
C THR A 321 13.76 20.09 -10.15
N ASP A 322 13.04 19.28 -10.93
CA ASP A 322 11.76 19.66 -11.54
C ASP A 322 10.58 19.44 -10.59
N TYR A 323 10.83 18.74 -9.48
CA TYR A 323 9.87 18.47 -8.41
C TYR A 323 10.54 18.42 -7.04
N ASP A 324 9.74 18.55 -6.01
CA ASP A 324 10.16 18.32 -4.64
C ASP A 324 9.00 17.77 -3.81
N VAL A 325 9.25 17.49 -2.54
CA VAL A 325 8.29 16.83 -1.65
C VAL A 325 8.16 17.59 -0.33
N ALA A 326 6.96 17.58 0.22
CA ALA A 326 6.65 18.10 1.55
C ALA A 326 5.89 17.03 2.36
N TYR A 327 5.91 17.14 3.68
CA TYR A 327 5.02 16.34 4.52
C TYR A 327 3.56 16.62 4.17
N PHE A 328 2.68 15.69 4.49
CA PHE A 328 1.24 15.91 4.35
C PHE A 328 0.81 17.07 5.26
N PRO A 329 -0.06 17.98 4.80
CA PRO A 329 -0.42 19.16 5.59
C PRO A 329 -1.17 18.76 6.87
N LYS A 330 -0.85 19.44 7.97
CA LYS A 330 -1.44 19.24 9.28
C LYS A 330 -2.90 19.71 9.30
N GLY A 331 -3.79 18.87 9.77
CA GLY A 331 -5.13 19.23 10.22
C GLY A 331 -5.17 19.40 11.73
N ARG A 332 -5.98 18.60 12.43
CA ARG A 332 -5.99 18.52 13.90
C ARG A 332 -4.73 17.87 14.44
N THR A 333 -4.18 16.93 13.68
CA THR A 333 -2.94 16.21 13.98
C THR A 333 -2.02 16.25 12.77
N GLN A 334 -0.82 15.72 12.94
CA GLN A 334 0.09 15.42 11.82
C GLN A 334 0.35 13.93 11.74
N GLN A 335 -0.72 13.15 11.89
CA GLN A 335 -0.68 11.71 11.66
C GLN A 335 -0.59 11.44 10.16
N HIS A 336 0.47 10.78 9.74
CA HIS A 336 0.64 10.39 8.34
C HIS A 336 0.11 8.99 8.08
N GLN A 337 -0.14 8.70 6.80
CA GLN A 337 -0.39 7.36 6.31
C GLN A 337 0.91 6.75 5.79
N PHE A 338 1.15 5.48 6.08
CA PHE A 338 2.17 4.71 5.39
C PHE A 338 1.61 3.44 4.76
N GLY A 339 2.33 2.87 3.81
CA GLY A 339 2.19 1.53 3.29
C GLY A 339 3.54 0.82 3.35
N SER A 340 3.52 -0.49 3.50
CA SER A 340 4.70 -1.34 3.49
C SER A 340 4.40 -2.60 2.69
N ALA A 341 5.41 -3.24 2.15
CA ALA A 341 5.29 -4.54 1.49
C ALA A 341 6.33 -5.51 2.02
N GLY A 342 5.96 -6.79 2.08
CA GLY A 342 6.80 -7.87 2.52
C GLY A 342 6.33 -9.20 1.97
N TYR A 343 7.11 -10.26 2.18
CA TYR A 343 6.72 -11.59 1.76
C TYR A 343 5.98 -12.34 2.86
N ALA A 344 4.88 -13.00 2.48
CA ALA A 344 4.13 -13.93 3.31
C ALA A 344 4.35 -15.37 2.80
N ILE A 345 4.56 -16.30 3.71
CA ILE A 345 4.60 -17.74 3.41
C ILE A 345 3.17 -18.25 3.33
N MET A 346 2.78 -18.90 2.24
CA MET A 346 1.43 -19.41 2.11
C MET A 346 1.23 -20.67 2.99
N ARG A 347 0.08 -20.73 3.67
CA ARG A 347 -0.28 -21.86 4.56
C ARG A 347 -0.25 -23.20 3.85
N THR A 348 -0.58 -23.20 2.56
CA THR A 348 -0.60 -24.39 1.69
C THR A 348 0.77 -24.83 1.22
N SER A 349 1.80 -24.01 1.35
CA SER A 349 3.18 -24.36 0.96
C SER A 349 3.66 -25.61 1.68
N LYS A 350 4.35 -26.48 0.95
CA LYS A 350 5.03 -27.67 1.47
C LYS A 350 6.51 -27.42 1.74
N GLN A 351 7.00 -26.22 1.40
CA GLN A 351 8.39 -25.81 1.46
C GLN A 351 8.60 -24.62 2.42
N LYS A 352 7.94 -24.64 3.59
CA LYS A 352 7.91 -23.49 4.49
C LYS A 352 9.27 -23.10 5.04
N ASP A 353 10.15 -24.09 5.31
CA ASP A 353 11.53 -23.83 5.73
C ASP A 353 12.34 -23.17 4.62
N ALA A 354 12.26 -23.66 3.39
CA ALA A 354 12.89 -23.03 2.23
C ALA A 354 12.35 -21.61 1.98
N ALA A 355 11.03 -21.43 2.14
CA ALA A 355 10.40 -20.12 2.06
C ALA A 355 10.93 -19.17 3.14
N TRP A 356 11.14 -19.66 4.36
CA TRP A 356 11.71 -18.87 5.44
C TRP A 356 13.16 -18.45 5.15
N GLU A 357 14.00 -19.35 4.62
CA GLU A 357 15.37 -18.99 4.19
C GLU A 357 15.35 -17.89 3.13
N TRP A 358 14.42 -17.97 2.16
CA TRP A 358 14.22 -16.90 1.19
C TRP A 358 13.85 -15.57 1.86
N LEU A 359 12.90 -15.57 2.78
CA LEU A 359 12.48 -14.35 3.49
C LEU A 359 13.65 -13.73 4.26
N LYS A 360 14.40 -14.54 5.03
CA LYS A 360 15.60 -14.07 5.76
C LYS A 360 16.61 -13.43 4.81
N PHE A 361 16.89 -14.09 3.69
CA PHE A 361 17.82 -13.56 2.70
C PHE A 361 17.34 -12.23 2.12
N CYS A 362 16.07 -12.12 1.75
CA CYS A 362 15.50 -10.88 1.20
C CYS A 362 15.59 -9.70 2.16
N VAL A 363 15.43 -9.93 3.48
CA VAL A 363 15.54 -8.87 4.49
C VAL A 363 16.98 -8.67 5.01
N SER A 364 17.95 -9.48 4.58
CA SER A 364 19.36 -9.27 4.91
C SER A 364 19.89 -7.98 4.28
N LYS A 365 21.01 -7.46 4.79
CA LYS A 365 21.65 -6.26 4.19
C LYS A 365 22.00 -6.46 2.73
N ASP A 366 22.53 -7.64 2.39
CA ASP A 366 22.94 -7.95 1.01
C ASP A 366 21.72 -8.15 0.11
N GLY A 367 20.72 -8.90 0.55
CA GLY A 367 19.48 -9.09 -0.20
C GLY A 367 18.78 -7.77 -0.50
N MET A 368 18.61 -6.91 0.50
CA MET A 368 17.99 -5.59 0.29
C MET A 368 18.81 -4.68 -0.62
N ARG A 369 20.15 -4.68 -0.50
CA ARG A 369 21.00 -3.89 -1.38
C ARG A 369 20.86 -4.31 -2.85
N ILE A 370 20.73 -5.61 -3.10
CA ILE A 370 20.53 -6.15 -4.44
C ILE A 370 19.13 -5.80 -4.96
N ALA A 371 18.09 -6.07 -4.16
CA ALA A 371 16.71 -5.82 -4.53
C ALA A 371 16.40 -4.33 -4.79
N GLN A 372 17.06 -3.44 -4.06
CA GLN A 372 16.83 -1.98 -4.14
C GLN A 372 17.95 -1.23 -4.87
N LYS A 373 18.63 -1.89 -5.80
CA LYS A 373 19.64 -1.23 -6.66
C LYS A 373 19.03 -0.05 -7.45
N ASN A 374 17.80 -0.20 -7.88
CA ASN A 374 17.00 0.88 -8.48
C ASN A 374 15.78 1.08 -7.56
N PRO A 375 15.84 2.01 -6.59
CA PRO A 375 14.83 2.09 -5.55
C PRO A 375 13.49 2.58 -6.12
N ASP A 376 12.48 1.75 -5.94
CA ASP A 376 11.06 2.03 -6.19
C ASP A 376 10.28 2.27 -4.88
N SER A 377 10.96 2.29 -3.73
CA SER A 377 10.40 2.54 -2.40
C SER A 377 11.52 2.70 -1.37
N ASN A 378 11.19 3.20 -0.17
CA ASN A 378 12.13 3.20 0.95
C ASN A 378 12.43 1.78 1.40
N SER A 379 13.66 1.52 1.82
CA SER A 379 14.01 0.27 2.50
C SER A 379 13.31 0.17 3.86
N ALA A 380 12.91 -1.02 4.26
CA ALA A 380 12.51 -1.26 5.64
C ALA A 380 13.69 -1.09 6.62
N ARG A 381 14.92 -1.40 6.19
CA ARG A 381 16.14 -1.15 6.97
C ARG A 381 16.51 0.32 6.95
N ARG A 382 16.60 0.94 8.13
CA ARG A 382 16.99 2.35 8.30
C ARG A 382 18.40 2.64 7.78
N SER A 383 19.35 1.75 8.07
CA SER A 383 20.73 1.90 7.64
C SER A 383 20.90 1.98 6.12
N HIS A 384 19.98 1.39 5.36
CA HIS A 384 19.99 1.44 3.89
C HIS A 384 19.40 2.73 3.33
N ASN A 385 18.49 3.39 4.04
CA ASN A 385 17.81 4.60 3.58
C ASN A 385 18.73 5.84 3.50
N THR A 386 19.86 5.83 4.20
CA THR A 386 20.74 7.01 4.31
C THR A 386 21.30 7.53 2.99
N GLU A 387 21.38 6.67 1.96
CA GLU A 387 21.93 6.98 0.64
C GLU A 387 20.94 6.74 -0.51
N LEU A 388 19.76 6.17 -0.24
CA LEU A 388 18.88 5.56 -1.24
C LEU A 388 18.44 6.54 -2.35
N TYR A 389 18.10 7.78 -2.00
CA TYR A 389 17.64 8.80 -2.94
C TYR A 389 18.59 10.00 -3.07
N LYS A 390 19.79 9.91 -2.52
CA LYS A 390 20.74 11.02 -2.46
C LYS A 390 21.07 11.61 -3.84
N ASP A 391 21.26 10.77 -4.83
CA ASP A 391 21.66 11.20 -6.16
C ASP A 391 20.48 11.33 -7.14
N THR A 392 19.40 10.62 -6.90
CA THR A 392 18.25 10.50 -7.81
C THR A 392 16.98 11.19 -7.34
N GLY A 393 16.84 11.44 -6.04
CA GLY A 393 15.67 12.03 -5.42
C GLY A 393 15.67 13.55 -5.41
N PRO A 394 14.52 14.15 -5.05
CA PRO A 394 14.36 15.62 -4.92
C PRO A 394 15.18 16.19 -3.76
N ALA A 395 15.20 17.51 -3.59
CA ALA A 395 16.00 18.18 -2.56
C ALA A 395 15.66 17.71 -1.13
N HIS A 396 14.37 17.52 -0.85
CA HIS A 396 13.88 17.09 0.46
C HIS A 396 13.60 15.57 0.56
N TRP A 397 14.29 14.73 -0.22
CA TRP A 397 14.09 13.27 -0.26
C TRP A 397 14.13 12.57 1.10
N ARG A 398 14.79 13.15 2.12
CA ARG A 398 14.83 12.60 3.48
C ARG A 398 13.45 12.46 4.11
N LEU A 399 12.47 13.28 3.70
CA LEU A 399 11.09 13.19 4.17
C LEU A 399 10.47 11.80 3.92
N PHE A 400 10.94 11.10 2.89
CA PHE A 400 10.41 9.77 2.57
C PHE A 400 10.58 8.78 3.71
N TYR A 401 11.66 8.84 4.48
CA TYR A 401 11.92 7.89 5.56
C TYR A 401 11.93 8.51 6.96
N ASP A 402 12.08 9.82 7.11
CA ASP A 402 12.05 10.50 8.43
C ASP A 402 10.63 10.50 9.04
N THR A 403 9.61 10.27 8.23
CA THR A 403 8.19 10.38 8.64
C THR A 403 7.85 9.51 9.84
N LEU A 404 8.31 8.26 9.89
CA LEU A 404 7.98 7.34 11.00
C LEU A 404 8.63 7.77 12.33
N ASP A 405 9.83 8.32 12.28
CA ASP A 405 10.54 8.79 13.48
C ASP A 405 9.97 10.12 13.97
N LYS A 406 9.61 11.00 13.03
CA LYS A 406 9.13 12.35 13.33
C LYS A 406 7.67 12.38 13.77
N PHE A 407 6.86 11.47 13.23
CA PHE A 407 5.42 11.38 13.50
C PHE A 407 5.02 9.98 13.99
N PRO A 408 5.22 9.67 15.28
CA PRO A 408 5.06 8.32 15.82
C PRO A 408 3.63 7.78 15.78
N THR A 409 2.63 8.63 15.51
CA THR A 409 1.23 8.23 15.29
C THR A 409 0.94 7.78 13.87
N THR A 410 1.92 7.87 12.95
CA THR A 410 1.81 7.40 11.56
C THR A 410 1.35 5.94 11.51
N ALA A 411 0.33 5.66 10.69
CA ALA A 411 -0.39 4.39 10.67
C ALA A 411 -0.58 3.84 9.24
N PRO A 412 -0.73 2.52 9.08
CA PRO A 412 -1.06 1.94 7.77
C PRO A 412 -2.49 2.25 7.35
N VAL A 413 -2.83 1.95 6.09
CA VAL A 413 -4.21 2.04 5.61
C VAL A 413 -5.16 1.16 6.43
N PRO A 414 -6.43 1.58 6.61
CA PRO A 414 -7.43 0.75 7.28
C PRO A 414 -7.91 -0.38 6.36
N ALA A 415 -7.27 -1.53 6.46
CA ALA A 415 -7.51 -2.70 5.61
C ALA A 415 -7.78 -3.94 6.47
N PRO A 416 -9.07 -4.21 6.83
CA PRO A 416 -9.47 -5.44 7.51
C PRO A 416 -9.39 -6.66 6.58
N PRO A 417 -9.67 -7.89 7.06
CA PRO A 417 -9.71 -9.07 6.20
C PRO A 417 -10.65 -8.95 4.98
N GLN A 418 -11.67 -8.09 5.09
CA GLN A 418 -12.64 -7.79 4.03
C GLN A 418 -12.22 -6.60 3.15
N GLU A 419 -10.94 -6.35 3.00
CA GLU A 419 -10.34 -5.18 2.33
C GLU A 419 -11.00 -4.86 0.98
N ALA A 420 -11.17 -5.82 0.08
CA ALA A 420 -11.76 -5.61 -1.24
C ALA A 420 -13.20 -5.06 -1.19
N ALA A 421 -14.00 -5.47 -0.19
CA ALA A 421 -15.34 -4.94 0.01
C ALA A 421 -15.31 -3.51 0.58
N VAL A 422 -14.36 -3.25 1.48
CA VAL A 422 -14.14 -1.92 2.08
C VAL A 422 -13.66 -0.94 1.01
N GLU A 423 -12.71 -1.30 0.17
CA GLU A 423 -12.23 -0.46 -0.92
C GLU A 423 -13.35 -0.18 -1.94
N THR A 424 -14.13 -1.20 -2.31
CA THR A 424 -15.29 -1.04 -3.19
C THR A 424 -16.30 -0.05 -2.61
N ALA A 425 -16.61 -0.14 -1.32
CA ALA A 425 -17.51 0.78 -0.64
C ALA A 425 -16.98 2.22 -0.68
N LEU A 426 -15.67 2.40 -0.44
CA LEU A 426 -15.01 3.69 -0.48
C LEU A 426 -15.05 4.30 -1.89
N ILE A 427 -14.57 3.58 -2.90
CA ILE A 427 -14.49 4.05 -4.30
C ILE A 427 -15.87 4.45 -4.81
N LYS A 428 -16.89 3.65 -4.52
CA LYS A 428 -18.28 3.90 -4.92
C LYS A 428 -18.83 5.24 -4.39
N ASN A 429 -18.48 5.60 -3.14
CA ASN A 429 -19.11 6.73 -2.46
C ASN A 429 -18.26 8.01 -2.51
N VAL A 430 -16.94 7.95 -2.49
CA VAL A 430 -16.05 9.11 -2.37
C VAL A 430 -16.18 10.07 -3.54
N LEU A 431 -16.13 9.59 -4.79
CA LEU A 431 -16.21 10.48 -5.96
C LEU A 431 -17.47 11.33 -5.93
N THR A 432 -18.64 10.71 -5.72
CA THR A 432 -19.92 11.41 -5.69
C THR A 432 -20.04 12.34 -4.47
N ALA A 433 -19.48 11.95 -3.33
CA ALA A 433 -19.47 12.78 -2.13
C ALA A 433 -18.69 14.09 -2.34
N VAL A 434 -17.49 14.03 -2.91
CA VAL A 434 -16.64 15.22 -3.06
C VAL A 434 -16.98 16.10 -4.25
N THR A 435 -17.72 15.58 -5.25
CA THR A 435 -18.18 16.35 -6.42
C THR A 435 -19.61 16.88 -6.32
N GLY A 436 -20.38 16.37 -5.36
CA GLY A 436 -21.78 16.70 -5.18
C GLY A 436 -22.04 17.92 -4.29
N SER A 437 -23.33 18.20 -4.04
CA SER A 437 -23.75 19.16 -3.03
C SER A 437 -23.47 18.64 -1.61
N HIS A 438 -23.58 19.51 -0.61
CA HIS A 438 -23.51 19.09 0.80
C HIS A 438 -24.49 17.95 1.12
N THR A 439 -25.75 18.08 0.68
CA THR A 439 -26.77 17.03 0.86
C THR A 439 -26.38 15.72 0.18
N THR A 440 -25.81 15.78 -1.03
CA THR A 440 -25.33 14.61 -1.75
C THR A 440 -24.18 13.96 -0.99
N MET A 441 -23.24 14.74 -0.49
CA MET A 441 -22.12 14.26 0.33
C MET A 441 -22.62 13.52 1.57
N MET A 442 -23.54 14.12 2.34
CA MET A 442 -24.11 13.48 3.54
C MET A 442 -24.80 12.14 3.21
N ASN A 443 -25.57 12.10 2.11
CA ASN A 443 -26.18 10.85 1.66
C ASN A 443 -25.14 9.79 1.28
N CYS A 444 -24.04 10.18 0.63
CA CYS A 444 -22.94 9.28 0.29
C CYS A 444 -22.22 8.76 1.54
N LEU A 445 -22.00 9.61 2.55
CA LEU A 445 -21.40 9.17 3.82
C LEU A 445 -22.31 8.19 4.58
N GLY A 446 -23.62 8.41 4.62
CA GLY A 446 -24.59 7.45 5.15
C GLY A 446 -24.64 6.14 4.35
N ASN A 447 -24.44 6.19 3.02
CA ASN A 447 -24.33 4.98 2.20
C ASN A 447 -23.00 4.26 2.50
N LEU A 448 -21.90 5.02 2.60
CA LEU A 448 -20.58 4.47 2.95
C LEU A 448 -20.62 3.78 4.31
N GLN A 449 -21.25 4.40 5.32
CA GLN A 449 -21.43 3.80 6.64
C GLN A 449 -22.09 2.42 6.54
N ARG A 450 -23.23 2.32 5.84
CA ARG A 450 -23.95 1.06 5.64
C ARG A 450 -23.15 0.03 4.83
N ASP A 451 -22.50 0.46 3.75
CA ASP A 451 -21.68 -0.43 2.91
C ASP A 451 -20.51 -1.00 3.72
N LEU A 452 -19.88 -0.19 4.60
CA LEU A 452 -18.82 -0.63 5.50
C LEU A 452 -19.35 -1.59 6.58
N GLU A 453 -20.52 -1.31 7.20
CA GLU A 453 -21.15 -2.23 8.16
C GLU A 453 -21.41 -3.60 7.53
N LEU A 454 -21.88 -3.62 6.29
CA LEU A 454 -22.10 -4.86 5.54
C LEU A 454 -20.79 -5.55 5.15
N ALA A 455 -19.74 -4.79 4.87
CA ALA A 455 -18.44 -5.34 4.52
C ALA A 455 -17.78 -6.03 5.72
N VAL A 456 -17.69 -5.34 6.87
CA VAL A 456 -16.99 -5.87 8.06
C VAL A 456 -17.80 -6.91 8.85
N ALA A 457 -19.12 -7.02 8.61
CA ALA A 457 -19.97 -8.05 9.22
C ALA A 457 -19.87 -9.42 8.53
N LYS A 458 -19.18 -9.50 7.39
CA LYS A 458 -18.98 -10.78 6.66
C LYS A 458 -17.78 -11.51 7.27
N ASP A 459 -18.05 -12.56 8.07
CA ASP A 459 -17.08 -13.53 8.55
C ASP A 459 -16.53 -14.43 7.41
#